data_52b0c488b4fe7ca19edcd97a46eac9a3
#
_entry.id   52b0c488b4fe7ca19edcd97a46eac9a3
#
_cell.length_a   1.000
_cell.length_b   1.000
_cell.length_c   1.000
_cell.angle_alpha   90.00
_cell.angle_beta   90.00
_cell.angle_gamma   90.00
#
_symmetry.space_group_name_H-M   'P 1'
#
loop_
_entity.id
_entity.type
_entity.pdbx_description
1 polymer ?
#
loop_
_entity_poly.entity_id
_entity_poly.type
_entity_poly.pdbx_seq_one_letter_code
_entity_poly.pdbx_strand_id
1 'polypeptide(L)'
;MDLLQALVLGLIQGLTEFLPISSSGHLAIFPKFFGWEDPGAAFTAVVQIGTELAVVLYFWRDIATIAGGWLRGLVKREARTTLEWRMGWFVIVGSVPIVILGIALKDVIENEFRNLWVIATMLIVMGIVLGICDRLGRQDREIADLNAKHAVLFGLAQAMALIPGVSRSGATISMGRALGYDRAAATRYAFLLAIPAVVGAGLFQLPEIPGGENAYGVGPTILATVVSFVVGISVIHWLLQYVSKHSYTPFVIYRIGLGGLVLALLATGAITAGTTIG
;
A
#
# COMPACT_ATOMS: atom_id res chain seq x y z
N MET A 1 -7.80 -24.82 -5.13
CA MET A 1 -6.41 -24.41 -4.99
C MET A 1 -5.73 -25.11 -3.82
N ASP A 2 -4.43 -25.33 -3.98
CA ASP A 2 -3.59 -25.95 -2.99
C ASP A 2 -3.30 -24.99 -1.81
N LEU A 3 -3.24 -25.51 -0.57
CA LEU A 3 -2.85 -24.76 0.61
C LEU A 3 -1.48 -24.07 0.45
N LEU A 4 -0.59 -24.68 -0.33
CA LEU A 4 0.73 -24.13 -0.63
C LEU A 4 0.62 -22.79 -1.41
N GLN A 5 -0.25 -22.72 -2.42
CA GLN A 5 -0.47 -21.50 -3.18
C GLN A 5 -1.02 -20.38 -2.29
N ALA A 6 -1.99 -20.71 -1.42
CA ALA A 6 -2.53 -19.75 -0.45
C ALA A 6 -1.45 -19.24 0.51
N LEU A 7 -0.61 -20.14 1.03
CA LEU A 7 0.53 -19.78 1.86
C LEU A 7 1.47 -18.82 1.15
N VAL A 8 1.85 -19.12 -0.09
CA VAL A 8 2.76 -18.28 -0.88
C VAL A 8 2.15 -16.92 -1.17
N LEU A 9 0.86 -16.85 -1.56
CA LEU A 9 0.18 -15.57 -1.81
C LEU A 9 0.02 -14.75 -0.53
N GLY A 10 -0.26 -15.39 0.62
CA GLY A 10 -0.28 -14.71 1.91
C GLY A 10 1.10 -14.15 2.31
N LEU A 11 2.18 -14.90 2.05
CA LEU A 11 3.55 -14.43 2.24
C LEU A 11 3.85 -13.23 1.34
N ILE A 12 3.52 -13.32 0.05
CA ILE A 12 3.69 -12.23 -0.92
C ILE A 12 2.93 -10.98 -0.46
N GLN A 13 1.67 -11.10 -0.09
CA GLN A 13 0.88 -9.98 0.40
C GLN A 13 1.53 -9.33 1.63
N GLY A 14 1.84 -10.12 2.66
CA GLY A 14 2.45 -9.62 3.89
C GLY A 14 3.81 -8.94 3.68
N LEU A 15 4.65 -9.50 2.80
CA LEU A 15 5.95 -8.94 2.46
C LEU A 15 5.84 -7.64 1.66
N THR A 16 4.90 -7.57 0.71
CA THR A 16 4.91 -6.52 -0.31
C THR A 16 3.98 -5.34 -0.02
N GLU A 17 3.05 -5.47 0.92
CA GLU A 17 2.08 -4.41 1.23
C GLU A 17 2.75 -3.16 1.81
N PHE A 18 3.68 -3.34 2.72
CA PHE A 18 4.36 -2.25 3.42
C PHE A 18 5.67 -1.83 2.76
N LEU A 19 6.35 -2.75 2.11
CA LEU A 19 7.53 -2.43 1.31
C LEU A 19 7.13 -1.56 0.11
N PRO A 20 7.96 -0.59 -0.29
CA PRO A 20 7.64 0.28 -1.41
C PRO A 20 7.82 -0.41 -2.78
N ILE A 21 7.23 -1.64 -2.94
CA ILE A 21 7.41 -2.51 -4.12
C ILE A 21 6.11 -2.96 -4.81
N SER A 22 4.94 -2.59 -4.27
CA SER A 22 3.60 -2.85 -4.83
C SER A 22 3.07 -4.27 -4.64
N SER A 23 2.26 -4.49 -3.61
CA SER A 23 1.56 -5.77 -3.36
C SER A 23 0.63 -6.16 -4.52
N SER A 24 -0.17 -5.21 -5.01
CA SER A 24 -1.07 -5.44 -6.15
C SER A 24 -0.34 -5.89 -7.42
N GLY A 25 0.85 -5.33 -7.67
CA GLY A 25 1.70 -5.77 -8.78
C GLY A 25 2.17 -7.21 -8.60
N HIS A 26 2.63 -7.58 -7.40
CA HIS A 26 3.11 -8.92 -7.11
C HIS A 26 2.01 -9.97 -7.20
N LEU A 27 0.83 -9.70 -6.63
CA LEU A 27 -0.31 -10.62 -6.68
C LEU A 27 -0.84 -10.83 -8.11
N ALA A 28 -0.64 -9.86 -9.01
CA ALA A 28 -0.97 -10.01 -10.42
C ALA A 28 0.10 -10.78 -11.22
N ILE A 29 1.39 -10.60 -10.88
CA ILE A 29 2.53 -11.15 -11.64
C ILE A 29 2.84 -12.58 -11.24
N PHE A 30 2.91 -12.88 -9.93
CA PHE A 30 3.40 -14.17 -9.44
C PHE A 30 2.56 -15.37 -9.89
N PRO A 31 1.21 -15.33 -9.88
CA PRO A 31 0.41 -16.43 -10.43
C PRO A 31 0.77 -16.75 -11.89
N LYS A 32 1.03 -15.74 -12.70
CA LYS A 32 1.41 -15.93 -14.12
C LYS A 32 2.77 -16.62 -14.28
N PHE A 33 3.73 -16.38 -13.38
CA PHE A 33 5.05 -17.05 -13.45
C PHE A 33 4.97 -18.55 -13.16
N PHE A 34 4.01 -18.97 -12.35
CA PHE A 34 3.83 -20.36 -11.94
C PHE A 34 2.71 -21.09 -12.69
N GLY A 35 2.05 -20.41 -13.64
CA GLY A 35 0.89 -20.96 -14.34
C GLY A 35 -0.32 -21.20 -13.41
N TRP A 36 -0.41 -20.43 -12.32
CA TRP A 36 -1.55 -20.49 -11.41
C TRP A 36 -2.71 -19.65 -11.93
N GLU A 37 -3.91 -20.04 -11.56
CA GLU A 37 -5.10 -19.22 -11.80
C GLU A 37 -5.03 -17.91 -11.01
N ASP A 38 -5.65 -16.86 -11.55
CA ASP A 38 -5.78 -15.59 -10.85
C ASP A 38 -6.58 -15.82 -9.55
N PRO A 39 -6.04 -15.39 -8.39
CA PRO A 39 -6.75 -15.55 -7.12
C PRO A 39 -8.11 -14.86 -7.05
N GLY A 40 -8.37 -13.93 -7.96
CA GLY A 40 -9.57 -13.13 -7.98
C GLY A 40 -9.60 -11.98 -6.98
N ALA A 41 -10.53 -11.06 -7.19
CA ALA A 41 -10.64 -9.86 -6.36
C ALA A 41 -11.06 -10.21 -4.92
N ALA A 42 -11.98 -11.15 -4.74
CA ALA A 42 -12.49 -11.55 -3.43
C ALA A 42 -11.38 -12.13 -2.53
N PHE A 43 -10.56 -13.05 -3.05
CA PHE A 43 -9.41 -13.60 -2.30
C PHE A 43 -8.44 -12.49 -1.92
N THR A 44 -8.05 -11.66 -2.89
CA THR A 44 -7.09 -10.57 -2.67
C THR A 44 -7.58 -9.59 -1.59
N ALA A 45 -8.87 -9.22 -1.62
CA ALA A 45 -9.48 -8.34 -0.64
C ALA A 45 -9.43 -8.94 0.78
N VAL A 46 -9.78 -10.22 0.93
CA VAL A 46 -9.76 -10.88 2.24
C VAL A 46 -8.35 -11.03 2.78
N VAL A 47 -7.39 -11.41 1.95
CA VAL A 47 -5.98 -11.55 2.37
C VAL A 47 -5.38 -10.18 2.75
N GLN A 48 -5.79 -9.11 2.08
CA GLN A 48 -5.41 -7.74 2.42
C GLN A 48 -5.91 -7.33 3.81
N ILE A 49 -7.09 -7.80 4.28
CA ILE A 49 -7.56 -7.56 5.65
C ILE A 49 -6.50 -7.99 6.69
N GLY A 50 -5.75 -9.06 6.43
CA GLY A 50 -4.65 -9.48 7.29
C GLY A 50 -3.61 -8.38 7.48
N THR A 51 -3.13 -7.78 6.40
CA THR A 51 -2.16 -6.67 6.47
C THR A 51 -2.77 -5.39 7.02
N GLU A 52 -4.07 -5.14 6.79
CA GLU A 52 -4.77 -4.01 7.39
C GLU A 52 -4.86 -4.12 8.92
N LEU A 53 -5.20 -5.31 9.42
CA LEU A 53 -5.16 -5.60 10.85
C LEU A 53 -3.74 -5.47 11.42
N ALA A 54 -2.71 -5.87 10.67
CA ALA A 54 -1.33 -5.74 11.09
C ALA A 54 -0.92 -4.28 11.31
N VAL A 55 -1.25 -3.37 10.38
CA VAL A 55 -0.92 -1.94 10.53
C VAL A 55 -1.72 -1.29 11.65
N VAL A 56 -2.99 -1.60 11.79
CA VAL A 56 -3.83 -1.08 12.88
C VAL A 56 -3.30 -1.54 14.23
N LEU A 57 -2.97 -2.83 14.36
CA LEU A 57 -2.43 -3.37 15.60
C LEU A 57 -1.02 -2.84 15.92
N TYR A 58 -0.16 -2.68 14.91
CA TYR A 58 1.19 -2.14 15.12
C TYR A 58 1.13 -0.69 15.62
N PHE A 59 0.29 0.14 15.02
CA PHE A 59 0.15 1.56 15.35
C PHE A 59 -0.99 1.87 16.33
N TRP A 60 -1.55 0.89 17.05
CA TRP A 60 -2.72 1.10 17.90
C TRP A 60 -2.54 2.20 18.94
N ARG A 61 -1.33 2.35 19.50
CA ARG A 61 -1.01 3.42 20.47
C ARG A 61 -0.97 4.79 19.80
N ASP A 62 -0.38 4.87 18.62
CA ASP A 62 -0.37 6.11 17.83
C ASP A 62 -1.80 6.51 17.45
N ILE A 63 -2.58 5.56 16.98
CA ILE A 63 -3.99 5.76 16.62
C ILE A 63 -4.78 6.28 17.84
N ALA A 64 -4.66 5.62 18.98
CA ALA A 64 -5.35 6.02 20.20
C ALA A 64 -4.92 7.42 20.67
N THR A 65 -3.64 7.74 20.58
CA THR A 65 -3.09 9.04 20.96
C THR A 65 -3.58 10.14 20.02
N ILE A 66 -3.48 9.93 18.71
CA ILE A 66 -3.94 10.89 17.68
C ILE A 66 -5.45 11.07 17.77
N ALA A 67 -6.23 9.99 17.81
CA ALA A 67 -7.69 10.05 17.91
C ALA A 67 -8.14 10.72 19.22
N GLY A 68 -7.53 10.37 20.35
CA GLY A 68 -7.82 10.98 21.64
C GLY A 68 -7.47 12.47 21.70
N GLY A 69 -6.34 12.88 21.09
CA GLY A 69 -5.97 14.29 20.97
C GLY A 69 -6.91 15.06 20.05
N TRP A 70 -7.27 14.45 18.93
CA TRP A 70 -8.21 15.02 17.97
C TRP A 70 -9.62 15.20 18.59
N LEU A 71 -10.16 14.19 19.26
CA LEU A 71 -11.46 14.27 19.95
C LEU A 71 -11.45 15.33 21.06
N ARG A 72 -10.36 15.41 21.85
CA ARG A 72 -10.21 16.46 22.88
C ARG A 72 -10.22 17.85 22.26
N GLY A 73 -9.58 18.05 21.10
CA GLY A 73 -9.55 19.34 20.40
C GLY A 73 -10.91 19.75 19.83
N LEU A 74 -11.86 18.82 19.59
CA LEU A 74 -13.24 19.17 19.24
C LEU A 74 -13.94 19.91 20.38
N VAL A 75 -13.65 19.51 21.63
CA VAL A 75 -14.32 20.04 22.84
C VAL A 75 -13.50 21.14 23.51
N LYS A 76 -12.15 20.98 23.62
CA LYS A 76 -11.27 21.89 24.36
C LYS A 76 -10.38 22.67 23.39
N ARG A 77 -10.52 24.00 23.37
CA ARG A 77 -9.71 24.87 22.50
C ARG A 77 -8.20 24.77 22.74
N GLU A 78 -7.80 24.56 24.00
CA GLU A 78 -6.38 24.41 24.39
C GLU A 78 -5.71 23.21 23.70
N ALA A 79 -6.44 22.12 23.46
CA ALA A 79 -5.92 20.94 22.78
C ALA A 79 -5.69 21.14 21.27
N ARG A 80 -6.20 22.24 20.67
CA ARG A 80 -6.05 22.50 19.23
C ARG A 80 -4.65 22.91 18.80
N THR A 81 -3.77 23.21 19.73
CA THR A 81 -2.36 23.52 19.47
C THR A 81 -1.46 22.29 19.48
N THR A 82 -1.98 21.14 19.90
CA THR A 82 -1.19 19.90 20.03
C THR A 82 -0.91 19.25 18.67
N LEU A 83 0.17 18.48 18.62
CA LEU A 83 0.53 17.71 17.42
C LEU A 83 -0.55 16.68 17.08
N GLU A 84 -1.13 16.02 18.07
CA GLU A 84 -2.17 14.99 17.91
C GLU A 84 -3.42 15.54 17.22
N TRP A 85 -3.85 16.74 17.61
CA TRP A 85 -4.95 17.45 16.96
C TRP A 85 -4.66 17.69 15.47
N ARG A 86 -3.47 18.21 15.17
CA ARG A 86 -3.04 18.48 13.80
C ARG A 86 -2.93 17.20 13.00
N MET A 87 -2.31 16.16 13.57
CA MET A 87 -2.14 14.85 12.95
C MET A 87 -3.48 14.21 12.60
N GLY A 88 -4.47 14.27 13.49
CA GLY A 88 -5.82 13.76 13.19
C GLY A 88 -6.40 14.40 11.93
N TRP A 89 -6.33 15.73 11.82
CA TRP A 89 -6.76 16.44 10.62
C TRP A 89 -5.92 16.10 9.38
N PHE A 90 -4.61 15.96 9.53
CA PHE A 90 -3.73 15.64 8.41
C PHE A 90 -3.98 14.24 7.85
N VAL A 91 -4.30 13.28 8.70
CA VAL A 91 -4.70 11.94 8.28
C VAL A 91 -6.07 11.98 7.57
N ILE A 92 -7.06 12.70 8.11
CA ILE A 92 -8.38 12.86 7.49
C ILE A 92 -8.24 13.52 6.12
N VAL A 93 -7.65 14.72 6.06
CA VAL A 93 -7.51 15.50 4.81
C VAL A 93 -6.68 14.75 3.77
N GLY A 94 -5.59 14.09 4.18
CA GLY A 94 -4.77 13.29 3.30
C GLY A 94 -5.46 12.01 2.79
N SER A 95 -6.51 11.53 3.46
CA SER A 95 -7.29 10.38 2.99
C SER A 95 -8.37 10.76 1.97
N VAL A 96 -8.79 12.03 1.92
CA VAL A 96 -9.87 12.48 1.03
C VAL A 96 -9.59 12.21 -0.46
N PRO A 97 -8.38 12.51 -1.01
CA PRO A 97 -8.13 12.30 -2.44
C PRO A 97 -8.32 10.85 -2.90
N ILE A 98 -7.80 9.88 -2.14
CA ILE A 98 -7.92 8.46 -2.54
C ILE A 98 -9.36 7.95 -2.44
N VAL A 99 -10.14 8.43 -1.47
CA VAL A 99 -11.55 8.06 -1.34
C VAL A 99 -12.37 8.61 -2.50
N ILE A 100 -12.21 9.91 -2.81
CA ILE A 100 -12.94 10.54 -3.93
C ILE A 100 -12.59 9.87 -5.25
N LEU A 101 -11.30 9.72 -5.53
CA LEU A 101 -10.84 9.13 -6.80
C LEU A 101 -11.12 7.63 -6.88
N GLY A 102 -11.06 6.89 -5.78
CA GLY A 102 -11.41 5.47 -5.73
C GLY A 102 -12.87 5.22 -6.09
N ILE A 103 -13.79 6.05 -5.58
CA ILE A 103 -15.22 5.96 -5.93
C ILE A 103 -15.46 6.42 -7.36
N ALA A 104 -14.86 7.56 -7.76
CA ALA A 104 -15.11 8.16 -9.08
C ALA A 104 -14.53 7.35 -10.25
N LEU A 105 -13.46 6.59 -10.02
CA LEU A 105 -12.73 5.85 -11.04
C LEU A 105 -12.85 4.32 -10.87
N LYS A 106 -13.83 3.83 -10.11
CA LYS A 106 -13.98 2.40 -9.81
C LYS A 106 -13.89 1.55 -11.07
N ASP A 107 -14.70 1.84 -12.08
CA ASP A 107 -14.78 1.05 -13.32
C ASP A 107 -13.46 1.06 -14.11
N VAL A 108 -12.76 2.19 -14.13
CA VAL A 108 -11.45 2.32 -14.82
C VAL A 108 -10.38 1.51 -14.09
N ILE A 109 -10.40 1.53 -12.76
CA ILE A 109 -9.44 0.80 -11.91
C ILE A 109 -9.63 -0.71 -12.10
N GLU A 110 -10.87 -1.18 -12.13
CA GLU A 110 -11.19 -2.61 -12.22
C GLU A 110 -10.95 -3.18 -13.61
N ASN A 111 -11.20 -2.40 -14.68
CA ASN A 111 -11.14 -2.90 -16.05
C ASN A 111 -9.84 -2.56 -16.78
N GLU A 112 -9.40 -1.28 -16.73
CA GLU A 112 -8.30 -0.81 -17.59
C GLU A 112 -6.91 -0.97 -16.93
N PHE A 113 -6.82 -0.79 -15.61
CA PHE A 113 -5.53 -0.76 -14.94
C PHE A 113 -4.97 -2.13 -14.56
N ARG A 114 -5.75 -3.21 -14.66
CA ARG A 114 -5.29 -4.58 -14.35
C ARG A 114 -4.42 -5.23 -15.42
N ASN A 115 -3.91 -4.47 -16.36
CA ASN A 115 -3.04 -4.92 -17.44
C ASN A 115 -1.58 -5.00 -16.97
N LEU A 116 -0.89 -6.12 -17.25
CA LEU A 116 0.50 -6.32 -16.84
C LEU A 116 1.48 -5.33 -17.49
N TRP A 117 1.19 -4.77 -18.67
CA TRP A 117 2.00 -3.70 -19.25
C TRP A 117 1.96 -2.44 -18.38
N VAL A 118 0.77 -2.08 -17.89
CA VAL A 118 0.60 -0.94 -16.97
C VAL A 118 1.34 -1.21 -15.66
N ILE A 119 1.12 -2.38 -15.07
CA ILE A 119 1.74 -2.77 -13.80
C ILE A 119 3.27 -2.72 -13.89
N ALA A 120 3.85 -3.34 -14.91
CA ALA A 120 5.30 -3.40 -15.09
C ALA A 120 5.90 -2.02 -15.36
N THR A 121 5.23 -1.20 -16.18
CA THR A 121 5.64 0.18 -16.42
C THR A 121 5.60 1.01 -15.13
N MET A 122 4.53 0.90 -14.33
CA MET A 122 4.42 1.62 -13.06
C MET A 122 5.42 1.14 -12.01
N LEU A 123 5.79 -0.15 -12.00
CA LEU A 123 6.89 -0.64 -11.17
C LEU A 123 8.19 0.10 -11.49
N ILE A 124 8.53 0.24 -12.77
CA ILE A 124 9.77 0.92 -13.21
C ILE A 124 9.69 2.41 -12.91
N VAL A 125 8.63 3.09 -13.39
CA VAL A 125 8.49 4.54 -13.26
C VAL A 125 8.54 4.97 -11.80
N MET A 126 7.73 4.33 -10.95
CA MET A 126 7.68 4.66 -9.52
C MET A 126 8.91 4.16 -8.76
N GLY A 127 9.61 3.15 -9.26
CA GLY A 127 10.94 2.77 -8.78
C GLY A 127 11.95 3.89 -9.01
N ILE A 128 11.99 4.46 -10.22
CA ILE A 128 12.84 5.60 -10.57
C ILE A 128 12.47 6.84 -9.73
N VAL A 129 11.17 7.15 -9.61
CA VAL A 129 10.69 8.28 -8.80
C VAL A 129 11.14 8.14 -7.34
N LEU A 130 10.96 6.95 -6.73
CA LEU A 130 11.43 6.69 -5.38
C LEU A 130 12.94 6.88 -5.25
N GLY A 131 13.72 6.38 -6.22
CA GLY A 131 15.17 6.52 -6.24
C GLY A 131 15.63 7.97 -6.32
N ILE A 132 15.00 8.77 -7.19
CA ILE A 132 15.27 10.20 -7.33
C ILE A 132 14.92 10.95 -6.04
N CYS A 133 13.70 10.74 -5.53
CA CYS A 133 13.23 11.41 -4.31
C CYS A 133 14.09 11.04 -3.08
N ASP A 134 14.50 9.78 -2.95
CA ASP A 134 15.34 9.36 -1.84
C ASP A 134 16.76 9.93 -1.91
N ARG A 135 17.31 10.07 -3.11
CA ARG A 135 18.66 10.59 -3.34
C ARG A 135 18.75 12.11 -3.20
N LEU A 136 17.77 12.82 -3.77
CA LEU A 136 17.78 14.29 -3.84
C LEU A 136 17.04 14.94 -2.68
N GLY A 137 16.16 14.20 -1.97
CA GLY A 137 15.39 14.72 -0.84
C GLY A 137 16.31 15.09 0.32
N ARG A 138 16.16 16.34 0.80
CA ARG A 138 16.76 16.77 2.07
C ARG A 138 16.21 15.88 3.18
N GLN A 139 16.89 15.81 4.33
CA GLN A 139 16.46 15.01 5.47
C GLN A 139 16.39 15.91 6.70
N ASP A 140 15.81 17.08 6.52
CA ASP A 140 15.79 18.18 7.48
C ASP A 140 14.41 18.37 8.14
N ARG A 141 13.43 17.48 7.81
CA ARG A 141 12.08 17.51 8.38
C ARG A 141 11.73 16.23 9.10
N GLU A 142 11.14 16.41 10.26
CA GLU A 142 10.56 15.35 11.09
C GLU A 142 9.02 15.34 10.97
N ILE A 143 8.37 14.35 11.57
CA ILE A 143 6.90 14.23 11.53
C ILE A 143 6.18 15.43 12.17
N ALA A 144 6.82 16.11 13.13
CA ALA A 144 6.31 17.32 13.77
C ALA A 144 6.20 18.53 12.82
N ASP A 145 6.98 18.54 11.73
CA ASP A 145 6.98 19.60 10.71
C ASP A 145 5.85 19.46 9.69
N LEU A 146 5.02 18.40 9.85
CA LEU A 146 3.89 18.18 8.96
C LEU A 146 2.91 19.35 9.04
N ASN A 147 2.39 19.74 7.87
CA ASN A 147 1.42 20.80 7.71
C ASN A 147 0.31 20.40 6.72
N ALA A 148 -0.75 21.20 6.65
CA ALA A 148 -1.91 20.90 5.82
C ALA A 148 -1.58 20.75 4.32
N LYS A 149 -0.68 21.59 3.78
CA LYS A 149 -0.24 21.49 2.39
C LYS A 149 0.46 20.16 2.12
N HIS A 150 1.36 19.76 3.01
CA HIS A 150 2.06 18.49 2.89
C HIS A 150 1.09 17.30 3.03
N ALA A 151 0.11 17.36 3.95
CA ALA A 151 -0.90 16.32 4.10
C ALA A 151 -1.71 16.10 2.81
N VAL A 152 -2.12 17.19 2.13
CA VAL A 152 -2.78 17.11 0.82
C VAL A 152 -1.88 16.47 -0.24
N LEU A 153 -0.59 16.88 -0.31
CA LEU A 153 0.36 16.31 -1.27
C LEU A 153 0.61 14.80 -1.03
N PHE A 154 0.75 14.39 0.23
CA PHE A 154 0.81 12.97 0.58
C PHE A 154 -0.48 12.24 0.18
N GLY A 155 -1.64 12.86 0.36
CA GLY A 155 -2.93 12.30 -0.04
C GLY A 155 -3.08 12.14 -1.55
N LEU A 156 -2.62 13.11 -2.34
CA LEU A 156 -2.57 13.00 -3.80
C LEU A 156 -1.61 11.89 -4.25
N ALA A 157 -0.44 11.78 -3.62
CA ALA A 157 0.48 10.68 -3.86
C ALA A 157 -0.14 9.33 -3.48
N GLN A 158 -0.88 9.25 -2.35
CA GLN A 158 -1.61 8.05 -1.96
C GLN A 158 -2.65 7.65 -3.02
N ALA A 159 -3.37 8.61 -3.59
CA ALA A 159 -4.37 8.34 -4.62
C ALA A 159 -3.77 7.75 -5.91
N MET A 160 -2.51 8.03 -6.23
CA MET A 160 -1.82 7.36 -7.35
C MET A 160 -1.76 5.84 -7.18
N ALA A 161 -1.86 5.32 -5.97
CA ALA A 161 -1.86 3.88 -5.69
C ALA A 161 -3.11 3.15 -6.19
N LEU A 162 -4.13 3.86 -6.63
CA LEU A 162 -5.27 3.29 -7.36
C LEU A 162 -4.83 2.66 -8.70
N ILE A 163 -3.68 3.07 -9.23
CA ILE A 163 -3.06 2.43 -10.40
C ILE A 163 -2.18 1.26 -9.89
N PRO A 164 -2.49 0.00 -10.26
CA PRO A 164 -1.68 -1.15 -9.86
C PRO A 164 -0.22 -1.01 -10.34
N GLY A 165 0.71 -1.46 -9.52
CA GLY A 165 2.14 -1.27 -9.80
C GLY A 165 2.74 -0.01 -9.17
N VAL A 166 1.95 1.02 -8.87
CA VAL A 166 2.44 2.28 -8.25
C VAL A 166 2.99 2.03 -6.85
N SER A 167 2.33 1.24 -6.02
CA SER A 167 2.59 1.05 -4.58
C SER A 167 2.18 2.26 -3.73
N ARG A 168 1.24 2.06 -2.83
CA ARG A 168 0.78 3.10 -1.89
C ARG A 168 1.93 3.62 -1.02
N SER A 169 2.64 2.70 -0.36
CA SER A 169 3.83 3.02 0.43
C SER A 169 4.92 3.68 -0.43
N GLY A 170 5.16 3.17 -1.64
CA GLY A 170 6.13 3.76 -2.57
C GLY A 170 5.81 5.20 -2.95
N ALA A 171 4.58 5.50 -3.31
CA ALA A 171 4.15 6.84 -3.72
C ALA A 171 4.19 7.83 -2.54
N THR A 172 3.63 7.46 -1.39
CA THR A 172 3.58 8.33 -0.21
C THR A 172 4.96 8.58 0.38
N ILE A 173 5.82 7.55 0.46
CA ILE A 173 7.21 7.69 0.87
C ILE A 173 7.98 8.60 -0.09
N SER A 174 7.83 8.41 -1.42
CA SER A 174 8.45 9.28 -2.42
C SER A 174 8.07 10.75 -2.24
N MET A 175 6.78 11.02 -1.99
CA MET A 175 6.30 12.38 -1.70
C MET A 175 6.94 12.93 -0.42
N GLY A 176 6.99 12.16 0.65
CA GLY A 176 7.64 12.58 1.90
C GLY A 176 9.11 12.92 1.69
N ARG A 177 9.84 12.10 0.95
CA ARG A 177 11.24 12.34 0.61
C ARG A 177 11.41 13.60 -0.25
N ALA A 178 10.56 13.79 -1.25
CA ALA A 178 10.56 14.99 -2.09
C ALA A 178 10.27 16.28 -1.29
N LEU A 179 9.43 16.19 -0.25
CA LEU A 179 9.13 17.28 0.66
C LEU A 179 10.22 17.53 1.72
N GLY A 180 11.27 16.72 1.76
CA GLY A 180 12.41 16.88 2.67
C GLY A 180 12.29 16.16 4.01
N TYR A 181 11.27 15.33 4.21
CA TYR A 181 11.17 14.50 5.42
C TYR A 181 12.27 13.44 5.46
N ASP A 182 12.79 13.14 6.65
CA ASP A 182 13.66 11.99 6.83
C ASP A 182 12.92 10.68 6.47
N ARG A 183 13.67 9.59 6.28
CA ARG A 183 13.08 8.32 5.82
C ARG A 183 12.11 7.72 6.84
N ALA A 184 12.41 7.85 8.13
CA ALA A 184 11.60 7.30 9.19
C ALA A 184 10.27 8.08 9.32
N ALA A 185 10.31 9.41 9.29
CA ALA A 185 9.13 10.28 9.32
C ALA A 185 8.23 10.05 8.08
N ALA A 186 8.83 10.01 6.88
CA ALA A 186 8.10 9.75 5.65
C ALA A 186 7.40 8.38 5.68
N THR A 187 8.09 7.32 6.12
CA THR A 187 7.51 5.96 6.23
C THR A 187 6.44 5.90 7.29
N ARG A 188 6.69 6.47 8.48
CA ARG A 188 5.72 6.46 9.58
C ARG A 188 4.43 7.17 9.20
N TYR A 189 4.52 8.37 8.60
CA TYR A 189 3.35 9.10 8.17
C TYR A 189 2.62 8.39 7.01
N ALA A 190 3.35 7.78 6.07
CA ALA A 190 2.76 6.99 5.00
C ALA A 190 1.89 5.84 5.54
N PHE A 191 2.33 5.17 6.60
CA PHE A 191 1.57 4.08 7.24
C PHE A 191 0.37 4.61 8.03
N LEU A 192 0.52 5.67 8.81
CA LEU A 192 -0.60 6.29 9.53
C LEU A 192 -1.68 6.82 8.57
N LEU A 193 -1.27 7.44 7.47
CA LEU A 193 -2.16 7.94 6.43
C LEU A 193 -2.91 6.83 5.71
N ALA A 194 -2.30 5.64 5.59
CA ALA A 194 -2.94 4.49 4.96
C ALA A 194 -4.14 3.96 5.74
N ILE A 195 -4.13 4.07 7.08
CA ILE A 195 -5.11 3.42 7.97
C ILE A 195 -6.57 3.73 7.61
N PRO A 196 -7.01 5.01 7.47
CA PRO A 196 -8.41 5.28 7.11
C PRO A 196 -8.78 4.74 5.74
N ALA A 197 -7.85 4.81 4.77
CA ALA A 197 -8.09 4.35 3.41
C ALA A 197 -8.28 2.83 3.35
N VAL A 198 -7.41 2.06 4.06
CA VAL A 198 -7.50 0.60 4.07
C VAL A 198 -8.69 0.09 4.87
N VAL A 199 -8.96 0.70 6.03
CA VAL A 199 -10.16 0.36 6.83
C VAL A 199 -11.42 0.67 6.04
N GLY A 200 -11.47 1.82 5.36
CA GLY A 200 -12.58 2.20 4.50
C GLY A 200 -12.76 1.23 3.33
N ALA A 201 -11.69 0.87 2.64
CA ALA A 201 -11.72 -0.09 1.52
C ALA A 201 -12.15 -1.48 1.99
N GLY A 202 -11.61 -1.97 3.10
CA GLY A 202 -11.98 -3.26 3.69
C GLY A 202 -13.48 -3.31 4.05
N LEU A 203 -13.99 -2.26 4.71
CA LEU A 203 -15.43 -2.17 5.04
C LEU A 203 -16.32 -2.10 3.78
N PHE A 204 -15.85 -1.42 2.74
CA PHE A 204 -16.59 -1.32 1.48
C PHE A 204 -16.67 -2.65 0.73
N GLN A 205 -15.60 -3.47 0.79
CA GLN A 205 -15.52 -4.77 0.12
C GLN A 205 -16.18 -5.92 0.90
N LEU A 206 -16.37 -5.79 2.23
CA LEU A 206 -16.98 -6.84 3.05
C LEU A 206 -18.31 -7.41 2.50
N PRO A 207 -19.25 -6.61 1.96
CA PRO A 207 -20.49 -7.12 1.40
C PRO A 207 -20.32 -7.92 0.11
N GLU A 208 -19.23 -7.72 -0.62
CA GLU A 208 -18.96 -8.40 -1.90
C GLU A 208 -18.34 -9.80 -1.69
N ILE A 209 -17.77 -10.07 -0.49
CA ILE A 209 -17.11 -11.33 -0.17
C ILE A 209 -18.04 -12.56 -0.27
N PRO A 210 -19.31 -12.54 0.23
CA PRO A 210 -20.19 -13.71 0.17
C PRO A 210 -20.69 -14.06 -1.23
N GLY A 211 -20.68 -13.13 -2.18
CA GLY A 211 -21.16 -13.31 -3.57
C GLY A 211 -20.04 -13.50 -4.59
N GLY A 212 -18.79 -13.29 -4.21
CA GLY A 212 -17.64 -13.42 -5.10
C GLY A 212 -17.24 -14.88 -5.30
N GLU A 213 -16.92 -15.26 -6.52
CA GLU A 213 -16.29 -16.56 -6.81
C GLU A 213 -14.92 -16.60 -6.12
N ASN A 214 -14.88 -17.23 -4.94
CA ASN A 214 -13.62 -17.49 -4.26
C ASN A 214 -13.02 -18.78 -4.82
N ALA A 215 -12.18 -18.64 -5.82
CA ALA A 215 -11.48 -19.76 -6.47
C ALA A 215 -10.71 -20.66 -5.48
N TYR A 216 -10.48 -20.17 -4.27
CA TYR A 216 -9.58 -20.82 -3.31
C TYR A 216 -10.26 -21.50 -2.12
N GLY A 217 -11.54 -21.27 -1.89
CA GLY A 217 -12.26 -21.81 -0.73
C GLY A 217 -11.88 -21.10 0.58
N VAL A 218 -12.67 -21.34 1.62
CA VAL A 218 -12.58 -20.63 2.91
C VAL A 218 -11.28 -20.96 3.67
N GLY A 219 -10.88 -22.23 3.73
CA GLY A 219 -9.69 -22.65 4.50
C GLY A 219 -8.39 -22.03 3.99
N PRO A 220 -8.04 -22.18 2.71
CA PRO A 220 -6.88 -21.54 2.10
C PRO A 220 -6.88 -19.99 2.27
N THR A 221 -8.04 -19.36 2.14
CA THR A 221 -8.16 -17.91 2.30
C THR A 221 -7.86 -17.45 3.74
N ILE A 222 -8.39 -18.16 4.75
CA ILE A 222 -8.06 -17.89 6.15
C ILE A 222 -6.55 -18.08 6.39
N LEU A 223 -5.95 -19.14 5.88
CA LEU A 223 -4.51 -19.37 6.01
C LEU A 223 -3.72 -18.21 5.43
N ALA A 224 -4.02 -17.80 4.20
CA ALA A 224 -3.34 -16.67 3.54
C ALA A 224 -3.50 -15.37 4.33
N THR A 225 -4.68 -15.12 4.90
CA THR A 225 -4.96 -13.93 5.71
C THR A 225 -4.15 -13.92 7.02
N VAL A 226 -4.09 -15.04 7.72
CA VAL A 226 -3.28 -15.16 8.95
C VAL A 226 -1.80 -14.99 8.64
N VAL A 227 -1.32 -15.60 7.56
CA VAL A 227 0.08 -15.46 7.13
C VAL A 227 0.39 -14.01 6.75
N SER A 228 -0.48 -13.36 5.98
CA SER A 228 -0.28 -11.94 5.59
C SER A 228 -0.26 -11.01 6.80
N PHE A 229 -1.07 -11.29 7.83
CA PHE A 229 -1.05 -10.56 9.10
C PHE A 229 0.28 -10.71 9.85
N VAL A 230 0.73 -11.95 10.09
CA VAL A 230 1.96 -12.23 10.86
C VAL A 230 3.19 -11.68 10.15
N VAL A 231 3.27 -11.90 8.84
CA VAL A 231 4.37 -11.37 8.01
C VAL A 231 4.30 -9.85 7.94
N GLY A 232 3.12 -9.28 7.75
CA GLY A 232 2.90 -7.83 7.68
C GLY A 232 3.39 -7.09 8.92
N ILE A 233 3.03 -7.57 10.12
CA ILE A 233 3.53 -6.99 11.39
C ILE A 233 5.06 -7.01 11.46
N SER A 234 5.66 -8.14 11.07
CA SER A 234 7.10 -8.31 11.09
C SER A 234 7.79 -7.36 10.11
N VAL A 235 7.20 -7.19 8.92
CA VAL A 235 7.72 -6.28 7.87
C VAL A 235 7.62 -4.83 8.29
N ILE A 236 6.50 -4.38 8.88
CA ILE A 236 6.37 -3.01 9.40
C ILE A 236 7.50 -2.72 10.39
N HIS A 237 7.69 -3.60 11.35
CA HIS A 237 8.71 -3.44 12.39
C HIS A 237 10.13 -3.38 11.78
N TRP A 238 10.43 -4.33 10.92
CA TRP A 238 11.73 -4.39 10.25
C TRP A 238 11.96 -3.16 9.36
N LEU A 239 10.98 -2.76 8.55
CA LEU A 239 11.15 -1.64 7.62
C LEU A 239 11.41 -0.32 8.36
N LEU A 240 10.67 -0.03 9.43
CA LEU A 240 10.89 1.19 10.22
C LEU A 240 12.30 1.26 10.82
N GLN A 241 12.83 0.11 11.26
CA GLN A 241 14.22 0.05 11.73
C GLN A 241 15.23 0.15 10.58
N TYR A 242 14.94 -0.49 9.45
CA TYR A 242 15.80 -0.48 8.27
C TYR A 242 15.98 0.94 7.71
N VAL A 243 14.89 1.66 7.48
CA VAL A 243 14.92 2.98 6.84
C VAL A 243 15.52 4.07 7.73
N SER A 244 15.61 3.86 9.03
CA SER A 244 16.31 4.78 9.94
C SER A 244 17.83 4.83 9.68
N LYS A 245 18.39 3.81 9.04
CA LYS A 245 19.83 3.65 8.80
C LYS A 245 20.20 3.46 7.33
N HIS A 246 19.25 3.04 6.49
CA HIS A 246 19.50 2.64 5.11
C HIS A 246 18.59 3.38 4.12
N SER A 247 19.02 3.40 2.85
CA SER A 247 18.27 4.00 1.74
C SER A 247 17.24 3.03 1.16
N TYR A 248 16.32 3.55 0.34
CA TYR A 248 15.37 2.73 -0.41
C TYR A 248 15.97 2.09 -1.67
N THR A 249 17.27 2.25 -1.94
CA THR A 249 17.96 1.74 -3.14
C THR A 249 17.68 0.26 -3.44
N PRO A 250 17.69 -0.69 -2.48
CA PRO A 250 17.38 -2.08 -2.80
C PRO A 250 15.98 -2.29 -3.36
N PHE A 251 14.99 -1.56 -2.84
CA PHE A 251 13.62 -1.61 -3.35
C PHE A 251 13.48 -1.00 -4.74
N VAL A 252 14.25 0.06 -5.02
CA VAL A 252 14.32 0.69 -6.35
C VAL A 252 14.86 -0.29 -7.37
N ILE A 253 16.00 -0.93 -7.09
CA ILE A 253 16.62 -1.92 -7.97
C ILE A 253 15.69 -3.09 -8.22
N TYR A 254 15.06 -3.61 -7.15
CA TYR A 254 14.10 -4.70 -7.22
C TYR A 254 12.90 -4.35 -8.14
N ARG A 255 12.29 -3.18 -7.97
CA ARG A 255 11.14 -2.73 -8.78
C ARG A 255 11.49 -2.62 -10.26
N ILE A 256 12.64 -1.99 -10.56
CA ILE A 256 13.10 -1.82 -11.94
C ILE A 256 13.43 -3.19 -12.57
N GLY A 257 14.09 -4.06 -11.82
CA GLY A 257 14.41 -5.41 -12.27
C GLY A 257 13.18 -6.26 -12.54
N LEU A 258 12.22 -6.29 -11.59
CA LEU A 258 10.96 -7.02 -11.76
C LEU A 258 10.12 -6.46 -12.91
N GLY A 259 9.96 -5.14 -12.98
CA GLY A 259 9.23 -4.49 -14.08
C GLY A 259 9.86 -4.76 -15.44
N GLY A 260 11.21 -4.67 -15.54
CA GLY A 260 11.95 -5.00 -16.75
C GLY A 260 11.80 -6.46 -17.18
N LEU A 261 11.86 -7.39 -16.21
CA LEU A 261 11.63 -8.82 -16.46
C LEU A 261 10.21 -9.05 -17.02
N VAL A 262 9.20 -8.48 -16.38
CA VAL A 262 7.80 -8.64 -16.83
C VAL A 262 7.60 -8.06 -18.22
N LEU A 263 8.14 -6.87 -18.53
CA LEU A 263 8.06 -6.30 -19.88
C LEU A 263 8.74 -7.19 -20.92
N ALA A 264 9.90 -7.77 -20.61
CA ALA A 264 10.60 -8.69 -21.49
C ALA A 264 9.79 -9.96 -21.76
N LEU A 265 9.19 -10.56 -20.73
CA LEU A 265 8.35 -11.74 -20.87
C LEU A 265 7.05 -11.46 -21.66
N LEU A 266 6.44 -10.29 -21.50
CA LEU A 266 5.32 -9.85 -22.31
C LEU A 266 5.71 -9.64 -23.77
N ALA A 267 6.84 -9.00 -24.03
CA ALA A 267 7.33 -8.73 -25.39
C ALA A 267 7.68 -10.01 -26.16
N THR A 268 8.15 -11.04 -25.46
CA THR A 268 8.43 -12.37 -26.06
C THR A 268 7.19 -13.27 -26.17
N GLY A 269 6.05 -12.87 -25.62
CA GLY A 269 4.84 -13.69 -25.56
C GLY A 269 4.90 -14.86 -24.57
N ALA A 270 5.92 -14.89 -23.69
CA ALA A 270 6.06 -15.93 -22.66
C ALA A 270 4.97 -15.86 -21.57
N ILE A 271 4.42 -14.67 -21.35
CA ILE A 271 3.25 -14.43 -20.49
C ILE A 271 2.25 -13.53 -21.21
N THR A 272 0.96 -13.65 -20.88
CA THR A 272 -0.13 -12.83 -21.46
C THR A 272 -0.41 -11.60 -20.61
N ALA A 273 -0.69 -10.47 -21.26
CA ALA A 273 -0.90 -9.16 -20.60
C ALA A 273 -2.22 -9.03 -19.84
N GLY A 274 -3.25 -9.77 -20.22
CA GLY A 274 -4.60 -9.65 -19.66
C GLY A 274 -4.87 -10.63 -18.53
N THR A 275 -5.69 -10.20 -17.57
CA THR A 275 -6.58 -11.14 -16.90
C THR A 275 -7.54 -11.64 -17.97
N THR A 276 -7.48 -12.91 -18.34
CA THR A 276 -8.57 -13.54 -19.09
C THR A 276 -9.80 -13.47 -18.20
N ILE A 277 -10.59 -12.41 -18.39
CA ILE A 277 -12.00 -12.44 -17.99
C ILE A 277 -12.63 -13.35 -19.04
N GLY A 278 -12.76 -14.65 -18.72
CA GLY A 278 -13.61 -15.57 -19.44
C GLY A 278 -15.04 -15.37 -19.02
#